data_e67eaa23c639677b83e29b93c910b6f7
#
_entry.id   e67eaa23c639677b83e29b93c910b6f7
#
_cell.length_a   1.000
_cell.length_b   1.000
_cell.length_c   1.000
_cell.angle_alpha   90.00
_cell.angle_beta   90.00
_cell.angle_gamma   90.00
#
_symmetry.space_group_name_H-M   'P 1'
#
loop_
_entity.id
_entity.type
_entity.pdbx_description
1 polymer ?
#
loop_
_entity_poly.entity_id
_entity_poly.type
_entity_poly.pdbx_seq_one_letter_code
_entity_poly.pdbx_strand_id
1 'polypeptide(L)'
;MLIEDIKKQILLENYIITFHAHRRMDERSISTDDLVNLILNGSIIEDYPSSKPCPSALITGIVGWRDCHAVVALCENHLRVITVYWPEDEKWTDNMRRRRN
;
A
#
# COMPACT_ATOMS: atom_id res chain seq x y z
N MET A 1 1.71 -8.93 10.36
CA MET A 1 2.52 -8.96 9.12
C MET A 1 3.76 -8.10 9.30
N LEU A 2 4.90 -8.58 8.87
CA LEU A 2 6.14 -7.81 8.96
C LEU A 2 6.37 -7.04 7.67
N ILE A 3 6.76 -5.78 7.79
CA ILE A 3 7.04 -4.94 6.61
C ILE A 3 8.20 -5.52 5.79
N GLU A 4 9.17 -6.18 6.43
CA GLU A 4 10.29 -6.81 5.75
C GLU A 4 9.84 -7.88 4.76
N ASP A 5 8.80 -8.63 5.08
CA ASP A 5 8.27 -9.66 4.19
C ASP A 5 7.64 -9.04 2.94
N ILE A 6 7.01 -7.90 3.10
CA ILE A 6 6.43 -7.14 1.99
C ILE A 6 7.54 -6.57 1.11
N LYS A 7 8.53 -5.92 1.74
CA LYS A 7 9.66 -5.32 1.00
C LYS A 7 10.45 -6.36 0.23
N LYS A 8 10.59 -7.56 0.80
CA LYS A 8 11.28 -8.65 0.13
C LYS A 8 10.63 -8.98 -1.22
N GLN A 9 9.31 -9.06 -1.25
CA GLN A 9 8.61 -9.36 -2.50
C GLN A 9 8.79 -8.24 -3.53
N ILE A 10 8.82 -6.99 -3.09
CA ILE A 10 9.09 -5.86 -3.99
C ILE A 10 10.49 -5.97 -4.56
N LEU A 11 11.49 -6.22 -3.74
CA LEU A 11 12.89 -6.31 -4.18
C LEU A 11 13.12 -7.49 -5.12
N LEU A 12 12.38 -8.58 -4.95
CA LEU A 12 12.43 -9.74 -5.83
C LEU A 12 11.61 -9.55 -7.11
N GLU A 13 10.95 -8.41 -7.25
CA GLU A 13 10.03 -8.13 -8.35
C GLU A 13 8.90 -9.16 -8.43
N ASN A 14 8.51 -9.69 -7.28
CA ASN A 14 7.51 -10.74 -7.17
C ASN A 14 6.20 -10.17 -6.68
N TYR A 15 5.64 -9.23 -7.44
CA TYR A 15 4.40 -8.56 -7.09
C TYR A 15 3.57 -8.30 -8.33
N ILE A 16 2.27 -8.18 -8.12
CA ILE A 16 1.34 -7.78 -9.18
C ILE A 16 0.57 -6.55 -8.70
N ILE A 17 0.28 -5.68 -9.65
CA ILE A 17 -0.59 -4.52 -9.42
C ILE A 17 -1.93 -4.89 -10.03
N THR A 18 -3.00 -4.95 -9.20
CA THR A 18 -4.32 -5.34 -9.70
C THR A 18 -4.84 -4.31 -10.70
N PHE A 19 -5.80 -4.71 -11.51
CA PHE A 19 -6.44 -3.80 -12.46
C PHE A 19 -7.00 -2.57 -11.74
N HIS A 20 -7.67 -2.79 -10.61
CA HIS A 20 -8.20 -1.70 -9.80
C HIS A 20 -7.11 -0.74 -9.34
N ALA A 21 -6.00 -1.28 -8.84
CA ALA A 21 -4.88 -0.46 -8.39
C ALA A 21 -4.26 0.33 -9.54
N HIS A 22 -4.09 -0.29 -10.71
CA HIS A 22 -3.59 0.41 -11.89
C HIS A 22 -4.47 1.59 -12.26
N ARG A 23 -5.79 1.38 -12.28
CA ARG A 23 -6.74 2.45 -12.58
C ARG A 23 -6.62 3.60 -11.60
N ARG A 24 -6.54 3.27 -10.31
CA ARG A 24 -6.43 4.30 -9.27
C ARG A 24 -5.11 5.07 -9.39
N MET A 25 -4.02 4.37 -9.67
CA MET A 25 -2.72 5.00 -9.85
C MET A 25 -2.75 5.95 -11.06
N ASP A 26 -3.31 5.51 -12.18
CA ASP A 26 -3.43 6.34 -13.38
C ASP A 26 -4.26 7.60 -13.09
N GLU A 27 -5.40 7.45 -12.45
CA GLU A 27 -6.27 8.57 -12.09
C GLU A 27 -5.57 9.59 -11.19
N ARG A 28 -4.61 9.13 -10.39
CA ARG A 28 -3.93 9.93 -9.38
C ARG A 28 -2.51 10.31 -9.75
N SER A 29 -2.09 9.97 -10.96
CA SER A 29 -0.73 10.23 -11.46
C SER A 29 0.37 9.64 -10.56
N ILE A 30 0.13 8.44 -10.07
CA ILE A 30 1.11 7.67 -9.29
C ILE A 30 1.73 6.63 -10.21
N SER A 31 3.04 6.70 -10.38
CA SER A 31 3.76 5.74 -11.23
C SER A 31 4.10 4.46 -10.47
N THR A 32 4.52 3.43 -11.23
CA THR A 32 5.00 2.20 -10.61
C THR A 32 6.24 2.47 -9.73
N ASP A 33 7.14 3.35 -10.18
CA ASP A 33 8.31 3.72 -9.37
C ASP A 33 7.89 4.41 -8.08
N ASP A 34 6.88 5.28 -8.14
CA ASP A 34 6.32 5.92 -6.94
C ASP A 34 5.81 4.87 -5.95
N LEU A 35 5.07 3.88 -6.45
CA LEU A 35 4.53 2.80 -5.62
C LEU A 35 5.65 1.98 -4.98
N VAL A 36 6.66 1.61 -5.75
CA VAL A 36 7.80 0.85 -5.23
C VAL A 36 8.50 1.63 -4.11
N ASN A 37 8.76 2.90 -4.34
CA ASN A 37 9.40 3.76 -3.34
C ASN A 37 8.53 3.93 -2.10
N LEU A 38 7.21 4.08 -2.29
CA LEU A 38 6.27 4.17 -1.18
C LEU A 38 6.38 2.95 -0.26
N ILE A 39 6.39 1.77 -0.85
CA ILE A 39 6.43 0.53 -0.08
C ILE A 39 7.81 0.33 0.57
N LEU A 40 8.89 0.56 -0.19
CA LEU A 40 10.25 0.34 0.33
C LEU A 40 10.61 1.29 1.46
N ASN A 41 10.06 2.50 1.47
CA ASN A 41 10.34 3.50 2.49
C ASN A 41 9.18 3.71 3.47
N GLY A 42 8.12 2.93 3.33
CA GLY A 42 6.91 3.08 4.11
C GLY A 42 6.87 2.20 5.35
N SER A 43 5.76 2.31 6.06
CA SER A 43 5.49 1.51 7.25
C SER A 43 4.03 1.06 7.26
N ILE A 44 3.77 -0.04 7.96
CA ILE A 44 2.42 -0.57 8.13
C ILE A 44 1.72 0.26 9.20
N ILE A 45 0.52 0.75 8.90
CA ILE A 45 -0.31 1.48 9.88
C ILE A 45 -1.59 0.73 10.24
N GLU A 46 -2.02 -0.24 9.43
CA GLU A 46 -3.12 -1.15 9.78
C GLU A 46 -2.80 -2.53 9.24
N ASP A 47 -3.15 -3.55 10.00
CA ASP A 47 -2.89 -4.95 9.66
C ASP A 47 -4.21 -5.70 9.65
N TYR A 48 -4.46 -6.46 8.60
CA TYR A 48 -5.71 -7.21 8.41
C TYR A 48 -5.39 -8.69 8.21
N PRO A 49 -5.05 -9.40 9.31
CA PRO A 49 -4.58 -10.79 9.19
C PRO A 49 -5.65 -11.76 8.69
N SER A 50 -6.93 -11.40 8.82
CA SER A 50 -8.03 -12.27 8.38
C SER A 50 -8.54 -11.99 6.98
N SER A 51 -7.92 -11.06 6.25
CA SER A 51 -8.31 -10.78 4.87
C SER A 51 -8.17 -12.00 3.99
N LYS A 52 -9.06 -12.11 3.01
CA LYS A 52 -9.07 -13.22 2.05
C LYS A 52 -8.89 -12.66 0.64
N PRO A 53 -8.21 -13.38 -0.24
CA PRO A 53 -7.63 -14.72 -0.06
C PRO A 53 -6.31 -14.71 0.70
N CYS A 54 -5.70 -13.58 0.98
CA CYS A 54 -4.42 -13.46 1.67
C CYS A 54 -4.48 -12.36 2.71
N PRO A 55 -3.70 -12.45 3.78
CA PRO A 55 -3.59 -11.35 4.75
C PRO A 55 -3.17 -10.06 4.04
N SER A 56 -3.71 -8.95 4.51
CA SER A 56 -3.42 -7.65 3.90
C SER A 56 -2.99 -6.63 4.94
N ALA A 57 -2.45 -5.52 4.47
CA ALA A 57 -1.99 -4.44 5.32
C ALA A 57 -2.12 -3.12 4.59
N LEU A 58 -2.25 -2.05 5.36
CA LEU A 58 -2.24 -0.69 4.86
C LEU A 58 -0.88 -0.09 5.13
N ILE A 59 -0.23 0.40 4.08
CA ILE A 59 1.10 1.00 4.15
C ILE A 59 0.98 2.49 3.89
N THR A 60 1.67 3.29 4.70
CA THR A 60 1.83 4.72 4.43
C THR A 60 3.26 5.00 4.02
N GLY A 61 3.43 5.90 3.07
CA GLY A 61 4.74 6.35 2.59
C GLY A 61 4.59 7.68 1.88
N ILE A 62 5.70 8.15 1.32
CA ILE A 62 5.74 9.44 0.64
C ILE A 62 5.85 9.21 -0.87
N VAL A 63 5.02 9.93 -1.63
CA VAL A 63 5.12 10.02 -3.08
C VAL A 63 5.30 11.48 -3.41
N GLY A 64 6.47 11.82 -3.95
CA GLY A 64 6.83 13.22 -4.14
C GLY A 64 6.97 13.91 -2.78
N TRP A 65 6.02 14.79 -2.46
CA TRP A 65 6.01 15.54 -1.19
C TRP A 65 4.76 15.24 -0.36
N ARG A 66 3.95 14.25 -0.76
CA ARG A 66 2.65 13.96 -0.14
C ARG A 66 2.65 12.57 0.47
N ASP A 67 1.92 12.42 1.58
CA ASP A 67 1.60 11.10 2.11
C ASP A 67 0.73 10.34 1.11
N CYS A 68 0.99 9.06 0.97
CA CYS A 68 0.24 8.20 0.09
C CYS A 68 0.04 6.84 0.77
N HIS A 69 -1.11 6.23 0.56
CA HIS A 69 -1.45 4.94 1.16
C HIS A 69 -1.56 3.87 0.09
N ALA A 70 -1.10 2.67 0.43
CA ALA A 70 -1.26 1.49 -0.42
C ALA A 70 -1.78 0.33 0.42
N VAL A 71 -2.81 -0.35 -0.08
CA VAL A 71 -3.28 -1.59 0.52
C VAL A 71 -2.67 -2.74 -0.26
N VAL A 72 -1.97 -3.62 0.44
CA VAL A 72 -1.31 -4.77 -0.19
C VAL A 72 -1.75 -6.06 0.50
N ALA A 73 -1.77 -7.16 -0.25
CA ALA A 73 -2.03 -8.48 0.29
C ALA A 73 -0.78 -9.34 0.08
N LEU A 74 -0.31 -9.97 1.16
CA LEU A 74 0.87 -10.83 1.10
C LEU A 74 0.41 -12.27 0.97
N CYS A 75 0.52 -12.80 -0.23
CA CYS A 75 0.18 -14.17 -0.55
C CYS A 75 1.42 -15.05 -0.39
N GLU A 76 1.24 -16.37 -0.52
CA GLU A 76 2.33 -17.31 -0.30
C GLU A 76 3.53 -17.04 -1.21
N ASN A 77 3.27 -16.76 -2.48
CA ASN A 77 4.33 -16.64 -3.49
C ASN A 77 4.50 -15.24 -4.07
N HIS A 78 3.69 -14.27 -3.64
CA HIS A 78 3.76 -12.93 -4.24
C HIS A 78 3.00 -11.91 -3.42
N LEU A 79 3.25 -10.65 -3.74
CA LEU A 79 2.53 -9.52 -3.16
C LEU A 79 1.51 -9.01 -4.18
N ARG A 80 0.31 -8.67 -3.71
CA ARG A 80 -0.73 -8.06 -4.55
C ARG A 80 -0.97 -6.64 -4.07
N VAL A 81 -0.86 -5.69 -4.97
CA VAL A 81 -1.20 -4.29 -4.66
C VAL A 81 -2.69 -4.12 -5.00
N ILE A 82 -3.50 -3.92 -3.97
CA ILE A 82 -4.97 -3.91 -4.08
C ILE A 82 -5.48 -2.54 -4.48
N THR A 83 -4.97 -1.49 -3.85
CA THR A 83 -5.32 -0.11 -4.17
C THR A 83 -4.26 0.84 -3.67
N VAL A 84 -4.22 2.05 -4.28
CA VAL A 84 -3.29 3.11 -3.91
C VAL A 84 -4.08 4.41 -3.94
N TYR A 85 -3.95 5.23 -2.89
CA TYR A 85 -4.72 6.46 -2.82
C TYR A 85 -4.02 7.51 -1.97
N TRP A 86 -4.42 8.77 -2.19
CA TRP A 86 -4.02 9.88 -1.34
C TRP A 86 -4.96 9.90 -0.13
N PRO A 87 -4.47 9.88 1.12
CA PRO A 87 -5.36 9.93 2.26
C PRO A 87 -6.10 11.27 2.30
N GLU A 88 -7.38 11.22 2.69
CA GLU A 88 -8.21 12.41 2.86
C GLU A 88 -8.24 12.81 4.33
N ASP A 89 -8.12 14.10 4.60
CA ASP A 89 -8.05 14.60 5.97
C ASP A 89 -9.24 14.18 6.83
N GLU A 90 -10.42 14.12 6.25
CA GLU A 90 -11.61 13.73 6.97
C GLU A 90 -11.65 12.24 7.33
N LYS A 91 -10.79 11.42 6.74
CA LYS A 91 -10.73 9.98 7.01
C LYS A 91 -9.58 9.57 7.92
N TRP A 92 -8.51 10.37 7.95
CA TRP A 92 -7.28 10.00 8.65
C TRP A 92 -6.79 11.13 9.53
N THR A 93 -6.36 10.80 10.75
CA THR A 93 -5.71 11.73 11.66
C THR A 93 -4.21 11.63 11.42
N ASP A 94 -3.57 12.75 11.07
CA ASP A 94 -2.13 12.83 10.79
C ASP A 94 -1.71 11.88 9.67
N ASN A 95 -2.68 11.48 8.81
CA ASN A 95 -2.46 10.54 7.70
C ASN A 95 -1.89 9.19 8.16
N MET A 96 -1.92 8.92 9.45
CA MET A 96 -1.35 7.71 10.05
C MET A 96 -2.40 6.85 10.74
N ARG A 97 -3.55 7.40 11.07
CA ARG A 97 -4.62 6.71 11.78
C ARG A 97 -5.97 7.04 11.18
N ARG A 98 -6.83 6.02 11.15
CA ARG A 98 -8.20 6.25 10.70
C ARG A 98 -8.90 7.19 11.67
N ARG A 99 -9.55 8.23 11.15
CA ARG A 99 -10.24 9.20 11.97
C ARG A 99 -11.42 8.54 12.68
N ARG A 100 -11.57 8.85 13.98
CA ARG A 100 -12.73 8.39 14.75
C ARG A 100 -13.90 9.32 14.53
N ASN A 101 -15.08 8.73 14.45
CA ASN A 101 -16.32 9.48 14.35
C ASN A 101 -17.03 9.47 15.69
#